data_6709d237566db2e26370f50bc6e80f1c
#
_entry.id   6709d237566db2e26370f50bc6e80f1c
#
_cell.length_a   1.000
_cell.length_b   1.000
_cell.length_c   1.000
_cell.angle_alpha   90.00
_cell.angle_beta   90.00
_cell.angle_gamma   90.00
#
_symmetry.space_group_name_H-M   'P 1'
#
loop_
_entity.id
_entity.type
_entity.pdbx_description
1 polymer ?
#
loop_
_entity_poly.entity_id
_entity_poly.type
_entity_poly.pdbx_seq_one_letter_code
_entity_poly.pdbx_strand_id
1 'polypeptide(L)'
;MWELALLLALALFGWFAFAALRAREVAIAFARAACDRQGLQFLDFTVQGARIRVARDAEGHATLRRTYRFEFSEDGANRRAGSIVMLGVDVESLQLEPYRVM
;
A
#
# COMPACT_ATOMS: atom_id res chain seq x y z
N MET A 1 -8.58 -3.71 36.89
CA MET A 1 -8.63 -4.78 35.89
C MET A 1 -8.92 -4.27 34.50
N TRP A 2 -9.88 -3.37 34.36
CA TRP A 2 -10.16 -2.74 33.09
C TRP A 2 -8.98 -1.90 32.56
N GLU A 3 -8.14 -1.41 33.47
CA GLU A 3 -6.97 -0.61 33.13
C GLU A 3 -5.96 -1.43 32.33
N LEU A 4 -5.75 -2.70 32.71
CA LEU A 4 -4.86 -3.58 31.95
C LEU A 4 -5.43 -3.87 30.58
N ALA A 5 -6.74 -4.07 30.47
CA ALA A 5 -7.39 -4.29 29.19
C ALA A 5 -7.25 -3.05 28.31
N LEU A 6 -7.40 -1.86 28.91
CA LEU A 6 -7.25 -0.61 28.17
C LEU A 6 -5.83 -0.42 27.67
N LEU A 7 -4.83 -0.69 28.50
CA LEU A 7 -3.42 -0.58 28.10
C LEU A 7 -3.09 -1.58 27.00
N LEU A 8 -3.61 -2.80 27.10
CA LEU A 8 -3.40 -3.80 26.08
C LEU A 8 -4.04 -3.38 24.76
N ALA A 9 -5.25 -2.84 24.82
CA ALA A 9 -5.94 -2.37 23.63
C ALA A 9 -5.19 -1.21 22.98
N LEU A 10 -4.64 -0.29 23.77
CA LEU A 10 -3.85 0.82 23.26
C LEU A 10 -2.55 0.32 22.61
N ALA A 11 -1.91 -0.66 23.23
CA ALA A 11 -0.69 -1.24 22.68
C ALA A 11 -0.95 -1.94 21.34
N LEU A 12 -2.03 -2.71 21.26
CA LEU A 12 -2.40 -3.38 20.02
C LEU A 12 -2.78 -2.38 18.93
N PHE A 13 -3.52 -1.35 19.30
CA PHE A 13 -3.90 -0.30 18.35
C PHE A 13 -2.66 0.42 17.83
N GLY A 14 -1.75 0.78 18.72
CA GLY A 14 -0.51 1.44 18.33
C GLY A 14 0.34 0.59 17.41
N TRP A 15 0.44 -0.70 17.71
CA TRP A 15 1.18 -1.63 16.86
C TRP A 15 0.53 -1.76 15.49
N PHE A 16 -0.79 -1.89 15.46
CA PHE A 16 -1.54 -1.97 14.21
C PHE A 16 -1.34 -0.71 13.37
N ALA A 17 -1.44 0.47 14.00
CA ALA A 17 -1.25 1.73 13.31
C ALA A 17 0.17 1.86 12.76
N PHE A 18 1.17 1.45 13.54
CA PHE A 18 2.57 1.48 13.09
C PHE A 18 2.76 0.57 11.89
N ALA A 19 2.21 -0.65 11.94
CA ALA A 19 2.32 -1.59 10.84
C ALA A 19 1.64 -1.05 9.58
N ALA A 20 0.49 -0.39 9.72
CA ALA A 20 -0.21 0.20 8.60
C ALA A 20 0.61 1.32 7.95
N LEU A 21 1.22 2.19 8.77
CA LEU A 21 2.06 3.27 8.26
C LEU A 21 3.30 2.72 7.56
N ARG A 22 3.91 1.68 8.12
CA ARG A 22 5.08 1.07 7.51
C ARG A 22 4.74 0.43 6.17
N ALA A 23 3.61 -0.27 6.08
CA ALA A 23 3.17 -0.86 4.83
C ALA A 23 2.95 0.21 3.78
N ARG A 24 2.35 1.34 4.17
CA ARG A 24 2.12 2.45 3.25
C ARG A 24 3.44 3.04 2.76
N GLU A 25 4.41 3.23 3.64
CA GLU A 25 5.71 3.75 3.25
C GLU A 25 6.43 2.86 2.26
N VAL A 26 6.40 1.56 2.49
CA VAL A 26 6.99 0.59 1.57
C VAL A 26 6.27 0.64 0.23
N ALA A 27 4.93 0.73 0.25
CA ALA A 27 4.15 0.79 -0.97
C ALA A 27 4.47 2.06 -1.78
N ILE A 28 4.60 3.21 -1.12
CA ILE A 28 4.93 4.47 -1.79
C ILE A 28 6.31 4.37 -2.43
N ALA A 29 7.30 3.90 -1.68
CA ALA A 29 8.66 3.78 -2.18
C ALA A 29 8.73 2.85 -3.38
N PHE A 30 8.04 1.71 -3.31
CA PHE A 30 8.02 0.75 -4.39
C PHE A 30 7.32 1.31 -5.64
N ALA A 31 6.17 1.95 -5.45
CA ALA A 31 5.43 2.53 -6.57
C ALA A 31 6.21 3.65 -7.25
N ARG A 32 6.85 4.50 -6.45
CA ARG A 32 7.67 5.58 -6.99
C ARG A 32 8.86 5.04 -7.78
N ALA A 33 9.53 4.03 -7.25
CA ALA A 33 10.66 3.42 -7.95
C ALA A 33 10.21 2.74 -9.24
N ALA A 34 9.06 2.08 -9.23
CA ALA A 34 8.53 1.44 -10.42
C ALA A 34 8.18 2.45 -11.50
N CYS A 35 7.59 3.58 -11.11
CA CYS A 35 7.29 4.65 -12.06
C CYS A 35 8.58 5.25 -12.63
N ASP A 36 9.58 5.50 -11.79
CA ASP A 36 10.86 6.04 -12.24
C ASP A 36 11.52 5.13 -13.26
N ARG A 37 11.48 3.82 -13.06
CA ARG A 37 12.10 2.87 -13.98
C ARG A 37 11.43 2.87 -15.34
N GLN A 38 10.15 3.22 -15.40
CA GLN A 38 9.41 3.25 -16.65
C GLN A 38 9.28 4.65 -17.24
N GLY A 39 9.96 5.62 -16.65
CA GLY A 39 9.88 7.00 -17.12
C GLY A 39 8.55 7.67 -16.81
N LEU A 40 7.82 7.17 -15.84
CA LEU A 40 6.54 7.72 -15.44
C LEU A 40 6.71 8.61 -14.21
N GLN A 41 5.83 9.58 -14.08
CA GLN A 41 5.84 10.46 -12.93
C GLN A 41 4.83 9.97 -11.89
N PHE A 42 5.32 9.62 -10.70
CA PHE A 42 4.43 9.28 -9.59
C PHE A 42 3.81 10.56 -9.05
N LEU A 43 2.49 10.60 -8.98
CA LEU A 43 1.78 11.79 -8.52
C LEU A 43 1.42 11.70 -7.05
N ASP A 44 0.57 10.75 -6.68
CA ASP A 44 0.16 10.63 -5.29
C ASP A 44 -0.65 9.35 -5.10
N PHE A 45 -0.78 8.93 -3.84
CA PHE A 45 -1.74 7.90 -3.48
C PHE A 45 -3.11 8.51 -3.35
N THR A 46 -4.08 7.92 -4.04
CA THR A 46 -5.49 8.20 -3.79
C THR A 46 -5.95 7.26 -2.70
N VAL A 47 -5.59 7.56 -1.46
CA VAL A 47 -5.67 6.60 -0.36
C VAL A 47 -7.08 6.40 0.18
N GLN A 48 -8.05 7.02 -0.42
CA GLN A 48 -9.41 6.79 0.02
C GLN A 48 -9.87 5.43 -0.49
N GLY A 49 -10.02 4.50 0.44
CA GLY A 49 -10.55 3.21 0.10
C GLY A 49 -9.52 2.11 -0.10
N ALA A 50 -8.41 2.18 0.62
CA ALA A 50 -7.53 1.03 0.68
C ALA A 50 -8.32 -0.18 1.14
N ARG A 51 -8.34 -1.23 0.34
CA ARG A 51 -8.97 -2.47 0.73
C ARG A 51 -8.07 -3.21 1.68
N ILE A 52 -8.67 -3.68 2.77
CA ILE A 52 -7.93 -4.47 3.75
C ILE A 52 -8.65 -5.81 3.88
N ARG A 53 -7.92 -6.89 3.66
CA ARG A 53 -8.46 -8.25 3.80
C ARG A 53 -7.48 -9.09 4.58
N VAL A 54 -8.03 -10.03 5.35
CA VAL A 54 -7.21 -11.01 6.01
C VAL A 54 -6.80 -12.05 4.98
N ALA A 55 -5.50 -12.36 4.94
CA ALA A 55 -4.94 -13.34 4.02
C ALA A 55 -3.87 -14.14 4.73
N ARG A 56 -3.28 -15.08 4.04
CA ARG A 56 -2.17 -15.87 4.58
C ARG A 56 -0.92 -15.61 3.76
N ASP A 57 0.21 -15.50 4.43
CA ASP A 57 1.49 -15.33 3.76
C ASP A 57 2.01 -16.70 3.25
N ALA A 58 3.22 -16.69 2.70
CA ALA A 58 3.80 -17.89 2.12
C ALA A 58 4.02 -19.00 3.16
N GLU A 59 4.17 -18.64 4.42
CA GLU A 59 4.35 -19.58 5.53
C GLU A 59 3.02 -19.98 6.17
N GLY A 60 1.90 -19.51 5.64
CA GLY A 60 0.58 -19.83 6.15
C GLY A 60 0.13 -18.99 7.34
N HIS A 61 0.89 -17.98 7.72
CA HIS A 61 0.52 -17.09 8.81
C HIS A 61 -0.52 -16.08 8.37
N ALA A 62 -1.49 -15.80 9.24
CA ALA A 62 -2.48 -14.77 8.97
C ALA A 62 -1.81 -13.41 8.94
N THR A 63 -2.12 -12.63 7.90
CA THR A 63 -1.63 -11.29 7.76
C THR A 63 -2.68 -10.47 7.02
N LEU A 64 -2.41 -9.20 6.80
CA LEU A 64 -3.36 -8.33 6.12
C LEU A 64 -2.89 -8.06 4.71
N ARG A 65 -3.80 -8.25 3.77
CA ARG A 65 -3.60 -7.83 2.38
C ARG A 65 -4.22 -6.46 2.22
N ARG A 66 -3.41 -5.47 1.87
CA ARG A 66 -3.85 -4.10 1.67
C ARG A 66 -3.65 -3.72 0.23
N THR A 67 -4.67 -3.15 -0.38
CA THR A 67 -4.60 -2.66 -1.76
C THR A 67 -4.66 -1.14 -1.72
N TYR A 68 -3.64 -0.50 -2.26
CA TYR A 68 -3.57 0.95 -2.37
C TYR A 68 -3.70 1.36 -3.82
N ARG A 69 -4.38 2.46 -4.04
CA ARG A 69 -4.47 3.06 -5.37
C ARG A 69 -3.61 4.31 -5.42
N PHE A 70 -2.99 4.53 -6.55
CA PHE A 70 -2.18 5.74 -6.75
C PHE A 70 -2.40 6.27 -8.15
N GLU A 71 -1.93 7.48 -8.38
CA GLU A 71 -1.99 8.11 -9.68
C GLU A 71 -0.58 8.33 -10.20
N PHE A 72 -0.44 8.21 -11.50
CA PHE A 72 0.82 8.49 -12.18
C PHE A 72 0.53 9.22 -13.49
N SER A 73 1.56 9.80 -14.07
CA SER A 73 1.45 10.52 -15.34
C SER A 73 2.52 10.05 -16.31
N GLU A 74 2.13 9.95 -17.57
CA GLU A 74 3.06 9.61 -18.64
C GLU A 74 3.84 10.84 -19.12
N ASP A 75 3.18 12.00 -19.11
CA ASP A 75 3.71 13.22 -19.71
C ASP A 75 3.67 14.43 -18.77
N GLY A 76 3.25 14.23 -17.54
CA GLY A 76 3.11 15.31 -16.56
C GLY A 76 1.76 16.01 -16.61
N ALA A 77 0.94 15.78 -17.61
CA ALA A 77 -0.33 16.46 -17.78
C ALA A 77 -1.53 15.54 -17.59
N ASN A 78 -1.39 14.26 -17.96
CA ASN A 78 -2.49 13.31 -17.79
C ASN A 78 -2.44 12.65 -16.43
N ARG A 79 -3.50 11.91 -16.11
CA ARG A 79 -3.57 11.12 -14.87
C ARG A 79 -4.02 9.73 -15.20
N ARG A 80 -3.24 8.76 -14.73
CA ARG A 80 -3.56 7.35 -14.86
C ARG A 80 -3.57 6.72 -13.49
N ALA A 81 -4.33 5.66 -13.34
CA ALA A 81 -4.45 4.96 -12.07
C ALA A 81 -3.58 3.72 -12.05
N GLY A 82 -2.97 3.46 -10.90
CA GLY A 82 -2.27 2.22 -10.65
C GLY A 82 -2.72 1.66 -9.32
N SER A 83 -2.36 0.44 -9.05
CA SER A 83 -2.65 -0.18 -7.76
C SER A 83 -1.47 -1.03 -7.32
N ILE A 84 -1.26 -1.07 -6.01
CA ILE A 84 -0.24 -1.90 -5.41
C ILE A 84 -0.90 -2.72 -4.30
N VAL A 85 -0.61 -4.01 -4.29
CA VAL A 85 -1.13 -4.92 -3.29
C VAL A 85 0.01 -5.29 -2.36
N MET A 86 -0.20 -5.05 -1.08
CA MET A 86 0.76 -5.39 -0.03
C MET A 86 0.27 -6.59 0.75
N LEU A 87 1.17 -7.52 1.02
CA LEU A 87 0.90 -8.62 1.93
C LEU A 87 1.77 -8.39 3.16
N GLY A 88 1.16 -7.90 4.24
CA GLY A 88 1.92 -7.40 5.37
C GLY A 88 2.73 -6.18 4.95
N VAL A 89 4.05 -6.25 5.08
CA VAL A 89 4.95 -5.17 4.65
C VAL A 89 5.66 -5.50 3.34
N ASP A 90 5.27 -6.59 2.68
CA ASP A 90 5.88 -7.03 1.43
C ASP A 90 4.96 -6.69 0.26
N VAL A 91 5.56 -6.31 -0.86
CA VAL A 91 4.81 -6.04 -2.08
C VAL A 91 4.43 -7.36 -2.73
N GLU A 92 3.13 -7.60 -2.89
CA GLU A 92 2.63 -8.79 -3.55
C GLU A 92 2.55 -8.59 -5.06
N SER A 93 2.00 -7.45 -5.48
CA SER A 93 1.91 -7.12 -6.90
C SER A 93 1.76 -5.62 -7.08
N LEU A 94 2.13 -5.17 -8.27
CA LEU A 94 1.94 -3.79 -8.70
C LEU A 94 1.35 -3.83 -10.10
N GLN A 95 0.26 -3.10 -10.30
CA GLN A 95 -0.41 -3.03 -11.59
C GLN A 95 -0.56 -1.56 -11.98
N LEU A 96 -0.23 -1.26 -13.22
CA LEU A 96 -0.42 0.06 -13.79
C LEU A 96 -1.54 -0.02 -14.82
N GLU A 97 -2.42 0.97 -14.79
CA GLU A 97 -3.42 1.10 -15.83
C GLU A 97 -2.73 1.17 -17.19
N PRO A 98 -3.22 0.46 -18.22
CA PRO A 98 -2.58 0.48 -19.51
C PRO A 98 -2.42 1.92 -20.02
N TYR A 99 -1.22 2.28 -20.40
CA TYR A 99 -0.93 3.58 -20.97
C TYR A 99 -0.42 3.39 -22.40
N ARG A 100 -0.68 4.38 -23.21
CA ARG A 100 -0.25 4.30 -24.60
C ARG A 100 1.15 4.85 -24.72
N VAL A 101 2.01 4.05 -25.30
CA VAL A 101 3.33 4.48 -25.72
C VAL A 101 3.23 4.77 -27.22
N MET A 102 3.43 6.02 -27.53
CA MET A 102 3.42 6.42 -28.93
C MET A 102 4.75 6.93 -29.35
#